data_4b1eebda7fdf3c7da87e7fbd250c6472
#
_entry.id   4b1eebda7fdf3c7da87e7fbd250c6472
#
_cell.length_a   1.000
_cell.length_b   1.000
_cell.length_c   1.000
_cell.angle_alpha   90.00
_cell.angle_beta   90.00
_cell.angle_gamma   90.00
#
_symmetry.space_group_name_H-M   'P 1'
#
loop_
_entity.id
_entity.type
_entity.pdbx_description
1 polymer ?
#
loop_
_entity_poly.entity_id
_entity_poly.type
_entity_poly.pdbx_seq_one_letter_code
_entity_poly.pdbx_strand_id
1 'polypeptide(L)'
;YTILTSRGCPYQCIYCSKPITGNTWRPRSPEKVVEEWGYLVREMRATEIGVTDDVWNLNLDRAKEICRLLIERGLAGVPWVTIHGMRADHSDAELFRLMKQAGCRRVGFGVESGNQDILDSIKKRQKIGDVRAAFANAKAAGLQTMGFFIFGLPGETEATMDDTIRLALELDPDLANFMMADPLPGTELYELVQQKGRLLATGYHDLAIHGEHARFEMGDMTAELVERKFHEAYRRFYFRPKRILQRATSPDTWRRLPTYASNFARFFLKR
;
A
#
# COMPACT_ATOMS: atom_id res chain seq x y z
N TYR A 1 -17.46 6.75 -0.36
CA TYR A 1 -17.27 7.16 1.03
C TYR A 1 -16.06 6.46 1.64
N THR A 2 -15.54 7.01 2.75
CA THR A 2 -14.48 6.37 3.54
C THR A 2 -14.95 6.12 4.96
N ILE A 3 -14.39 5.08 5.58
CA ILE A 3 -14.65 4.75 6.99
C ILE A 3 -13.34 4.46 7.70
N LEU A 4 -13.24 4.93 8.94
CA LEU A 4 -12.20 4.56 9.89
C LEU A 4 -12.76 3.56 10.90
N THR A 5 -12.27 2.33 10.86
CA THR A 5 -12.69 1.30 11.81
C THR A 5 -11.78 1.22 13.04
N SER A 6 -10.55 1.70 12.90
CA SER A 6 -9.56 1.84 13.95
C SER A 6 -8.62 3.02 13.68
N ARG A 7 -7.93 3.51 14.70
CA ARG A 7 -6.92 4.57 14.61
C ARG A 7 -5.65 4.16 15.30
N GLY A 8 -4.52 4.60 14.73
CA GLY A 8 -3.19 4.34 15.27
C GLY A 8 -2.64 2.97 14.90
N CYS A 9 -1.33 2.83 15.01
CA CYS A 9 -0.61 1.61 14.68
C CYS A 9 0.54 1.41 15.68
N PRO A 10 0.65 0.22 16.34
CA PRO A 10 1.68 -0.02 17.37
C PRO A 10 3.07 -0.30 16.78
N TYR A 11 3.17 -0.52 15.48
CA TYR A 11 4.44 -0.77 14.81
C TYR A 11 5.29 0.52 14.74
N GLN A 12 6.60 0.34 14.70
CA GLN A 12 7.58 1.43 14.77
C GLN A 12 8.40 1.55 13.49
N CYS A 13 7.74 1.43 12.32
CA CYS A 13 8.42 1.64 11.05
C CYS A 13 9.02 3.05 11.01
N ILE A 14 10.31 3.15 10.71
CA ILE A 14 11.08 4.40 10.85
C ILE A 14 10.61 5.53 9.95
N TYR A 15 9.98 5.21 8.82
CA TYR A 15 9.47 6.16 7.82
C TYR A 15 8.03 6.64 8.10
N CYS A 16 7.33 6.00 9.06
CA CYS A 16 5.89 6.24 9.27
C CYS A 16 5.65 7.45 10.18
N SER A 17 4.73 8.33 9.79
CA SER A 17 4.42 9.58 10.51
C SER A 17 3.60 9.32 11.79
N LYS A 18 4.25 8.80 12.82
CA LYS A 18 3.66 8.51 14.15
C LYS A 18 3.10 9.72 14.89
N PRO A 19 3.67 10.93 14.77
CA PRO A 19 3.07 12.11 15.38
C PRO A 19 1.61 12.35 14.97
N ILE A 20 1.22 11.93 13.77
CA ILE A 20 -0.14 12.09 13.25
C ILE A 20 -1.06 10.94 13.68
N THR A 21 -0.60 9.69 13.52
CA THR A 21 -1.45 8.49 13.67
C THR A 21 -1.48 7.98 15.12
N GLY A 22 -0.40 8.16 15.84
CA GLY A 22 -0.18 7.67 17.21
C GLY A 22 0.24 6.20 17.26
N ASN A 23 0.86 5.84 18.40
CA ASN A 23 1.44 4.51 18.63
C ASN A 23 0.46 3.52 19.28
N THR A 24 -0.72 3.98 19.70
CA THR A 24 -1.73 3.15 20.34
C THR A 24 -2.83 2.83 19.36
N TRP A 25 -3.05 1.56 19.13
CA TRP A 25 -4.16 1.09 18.31
C TRP A 25 -5.47 1.19 19.09
N ARG A 26 -6.43 1.90 18.57
CA ARG A 26 -7.74 2.19 19.15
C ARG A 26 -8.84 1.70 18.20
N PRO A 27 -9.24 0.41 18.31
CA PRO A 27 -10.30 -0.14 17.48
C PRO A 27 -11.68 0.29 17.97
N ARG A 28 -12.59 0.40 17.03
CA ARG A 28 -14.04 0.42 17.30
C ARG A 28 -14.54 -1.02 17.38
N SER A 29 -15.62 -1.28 18.11
CA SER A 29 -16.23 -2.61 18.11
C SER A 29 -16.78 -2.97 16.72
N PRO A 30 -16.81 -4.25 16.33
CA PRO A 30 -17.37 -4.70 15.06
C PRO A 30 -18.79 -4.19 14.83
N GLU A 31 -19.66 -4.20 15.85
CA GLU A 31 -21.05 -3.78 15.79
C GLU A 31 -21.16 -2.29 15.42
N LYS A 32 -20.34 -1.43 16.06
CA LYS A 32 -20.31 0.02 15.77
C LYS A 32 -19.77 0.34 14.38
N VAL A 33 -18.83 -0.44 13.89
CA VAL A 33 -18.34 -0.32 12.52
C VAL A 33 -19.44 -0.66 11.53
N VAL A 34 -20.12 -1.78 11.75
CA VAL A 34 -21.16 -2.27 10.84
C VAL A 34 -22.45 -1.42 10.93
N GLU A 35 -22.73 -0.82 12.08
CA GLU A 35 -23.81 0.17 12.24
C GLU A 35 -23.56 1.40 11.32
N GLU A 36 -22.36 2.01 11.39
CA GLU A 36 -22.00 3.13 10.49
C GLU A 36 -21.95 2.70 9.03
N TRP A 37 -21.43 1.51 8.75
CA TRP A 37 -21.45 0.95 7.39
C TRP A 37 -22.87 0.86 6.83
N GLY A 38 -23.80 0.35 7.65
CA GLY A 38 -25.22 0.30 7.30
C GLY A 38 -25.82 1.68 7.01
N TYR A 39 -25.44 2.69 7.77
CA TYR A 39 -25.85 4.09 7.52
C TYR A 39 -25.29 4.60 6.17
N LEU A 40 -24.00 4.37 5.90
CA LEU A 40 -23.40 4.76 4.62
C LEU A 40 -24.10 4.09 3.43
N VAL A 41 -24.48 2.81 3.56
CA VAL A 41 -25.13 2.07 2.48
C VAL A 41 -26.60 2.50 2.30
N ARG A 42 -27.36 2.58 3.37
CA ARG A 42 -28.83 2.76 3.30
C ARG A 42 -29.25 4.22 3.17
N GLU A 43 -28.65 5.10 3.98
CA GLU A 43 -29.02 6.51 4.04
C GLU A 43 -28.19 7.35 3.06
N MET A 44 -26.87 7.11 3.05
CA MET A 44 -25.95 7.88 2.20
C MET A 44 -25.82 7.31 0.79
N ARG A 45 -26.42 6.14 0.51
CA ARG A 45 -26.39 5.46 -0.81
C ARG A 45 -25.00 5.29 -1.36
N ALA A 46 -24.06 4.87 -0.50
CA ALA A 46 -22.68 4.63 -0.88
C ALA A 46 -22.61 3.61 -2.03
N THR A 47 -21.87 3.92 -3.07
CA THR A 47 -21.60 3.03 -4.21
C THR A 47 -20.29 2.27 -4.08
N GLU A 48 -19.40 2.77 -3.24
CA GLU A 48 -18.15 2.13 -2.84
C GLU A 48 -17.72 2.67 -1.46
N ILE A 49 -17.12 1.83 -0.63
CA ILE A 49 -16.57 2.21 0.68
C ILE A 49 -15.08 1.91 0.73
N GLY A 50 -14.29 2.90 1.15
CA GLY A 50 -12.86 2.77 1.37
C GLY A 50 -12.54 2.71 2.85
N VAL A 51 -11.88 1.65 3.31
CA VAL A 51 -11.33 1.56 4.67
C VAL A 51 -10.00 2.27 4.71
N THR A 52 -9.86 3.28 5.60
CA THR A 52 -8.69 4.17 5.69
C THR A 52 -7.93 4.01 7.01
N ASP A 53 -8.03 2.85 7.64
CA ASP A 53 -7.28 2.52 8.85
C ASP A 53 -5.77 2.53 8.61
N ASP A 54 -4.99 2.90 9.63
CA ASP A 54 -3.52 2.75 9.61
C ASP A 54 -3.10 1.27 9.55
N VAL A 55 -3.85 0.40 10.22
CA VAL A 55 -3.73 -1.06 10.17
C VAL A 55 -5.09 -1.70 10.48
N TRP A 56 -5.77 -2.15 9.44
CA TRP A 56 -7.13 -2.67 9.58
C TRP A 56 -7.19 -4.04 10.27
N ASN A 57 -6.24 -4.90 9.95
CA ASN A 57 -6.23 -6.31 10.33
C ASN A 57 -5.30 -6.67 11.50
N LEU A 58 -4.97 -5.71 12.36
CA LEU A 58 -4.09 -5.98 13.51
C LEU A 58 -4.66 -7.05 14.45
N ASN A 59 -5.97 -7.05 14.64
CA ASN A 59 -6.69 -8.13 15.33
C ASN A 59 -7.49 -8.91 14.28
N LEU A 60 -7.04 -10.14 14.03
CA LEU A 60 -7.59 -11.01 12.98
C LEU A 60 -9.05 -11.40 13.26
N ASP A 61 -9.37 -11.73 14.52
CA ASP A 61 -10.71 -12.15 14.91
C ASP A 61 -11.71 -11.00 14.75
N ARG A 62 -11.31 -9.78 15.15
CA ARG A 62 -12.13 -8.59 14.94
C ARG A 62 -12.38 -8.33 13.45
N ALA A 63 -11.35 -8.46 12.61
CA ALA A 63 -11.48 -8.25 11.17
C ALA A 63 -12.44 -9.28 10.54
N LYS A 64 -12.35 -10.54 10.95
CA LYS A 64 -13.27 -11.60 10.54
C LYS A 64 -14.69 -11.33 11.02
N GLU A 65 -14.85 -10.86 12.26
CA GLU A 65 -16.17 -10.56 12.83
C GLU A 65 -16.87 -9.40 12.10
N ILE A 66 -16.15 -8.34 11.75
CA ILE A 66 -16.70 -7.27 10.89
C ILE A 66 -17.22 -7.85 9.57
N CYS A 67 -16.45 -8.72 8.91
CA CYS A 67 -16.89 -9.36 7.67
C CYS A 67 -18.15 -10.23 7.86
N ARG A 68 -18.21 -11.02 8.94
CA ARG A 68 -19.40 -11.85 9.26
C ARG A 68 -20.65 -10.99 9.46
N LEU A 69 -20.52 -9.93 10.25
CA LEU A 69 -21.64 -9.02 10.51
C LEU A 69 -22.09 -8.26 9.24
N LEU A 70 -21.16 -7.90 8.34
CA LEU A 70 -21.52 -7.30 7.05
C LEU A 70 -22.35 -8.26 6.19
N ILE A 71 -21.97 -9.54 6.17
CA ILE A 71 -22.71 -10.61 5.47
C ILE A 71 -24.09 -10.82 6.10
N GLU A 72 -24.14 -11.03 7.41
CA GLU A 72 -25.37 -11.30 8.18
C GLU A 72 -26.39 -10.17 8.02
N ARG A 73 -25.95 -8.90 8.03
CA ARG A 73 -26.84 -7.73 7.91
C ARG A 73 -27.17 -7.34 6.46
N GLY A 74 -26.75 -8.16 5.48
CA GLY A 74 -27.04 -7.93 4.06
C GLY A 74 -26.36 -6.68 3.47
N LEU A 75 -25.19 -6.30 4.01
CA LEU A 75 -24.44 -5.10 3.59
C LEU A 75 -23.34 -5.40 2.57
N ALA A 76 -23.15 -6.67 2.21
CA ALA A 76 -22.10 -7.13 1.27
C ALA A 76 -22.33 -6.70 -0.20
N GLY A 77 -23.49 -6.11 -0.52
CA GLY A 77 -23.82 -5.67 -1.89
C GLY A 77 -23.05 -4.44 -2.36
N VAL A 78 -22.50 -3.64 -1.44
CA VAL A 78 -21.69 -2.46 -1.78
C VAL A 78 -20.21 -2.85 -1.77
N PRO A 79 -19.48 -2.68 -2.91
CA PRO A 79 -18.07 -3.01 -2.96
C PRO A 79 -17.24 -2.13 -2.01
N TRP A 80 -16.19 -2.72 -1.44
CA TRP A 80 -15.27 -1.98 -0.61
C TRP A 80 -13.81 -2.36 -0.86
N VAL A 81 -12.89 -1.51 -0.43
CA VAL A 81 -11.45 -1.66 -0.61
C VAL A 81 -10.69 -1.24 0.65
N THR A 82 -9.51 -1.82 0.88
CA THR A 82 -8.55 -1.26 1.84
C THR A 82 -7.68 -0.23 1.12
N ILE A 83 -7.77 1.05 1.52
CA ILE A 83 -7.07 2.14 0.82
C ILE A 83 -5.59 2.18 1.21
N HIS A 84 -5.30 2.24 2.52
CA HIS A 84 -3.93 2.37 3.03
C HIS A 84 -3.22 1.02 3.18
N GLY A 85 -3.92 -0.06 2.90
CA GLY A 85 -3.36 -1.40 2.93
C GLY A 85 -3.58 -2.14 4.25
N MET A 86 -3.07 -3.34 4.25
CA MET A 86 -3.11 -4.30 5.36
C MET A 86 -1.69 -4.80 5.61
N ARG A 87 -1.47 -5.35 6.80
CA ARG A 87 -0.26 -6.13 7.06
C ARG A 87 -0.45 -7.56 6.57
N ALA A 88 0.55 -8.07 5.87
CA ALA A 88 0.53 -9.43 5.33
C ALA A 88 0.61 -10.50 6.44
N ASP A 89 1.43 -10.24 7.48
CA ASP A 89 1.64 -11.13 8.62
C ASP A 89 0.44 -11.28 9.57
N HIS A 90 -0.59 -10.45 9.42
CA HIS A 90 -1.86 -10.54 10.16
C HIS A 90 -3.01 -10.97 9.23
N SER A 91 -2.79 -11.99 8.41
CA SER A 91 -3.82 -12.47 7.47
C SER A 91 -3.77 -13.99 7.30
N ASP A 92 -4.91 -14.57 6.99
CA ASP A 92 -5.05 -15.97 6.64
C ASP A 92 -6.07 -16.17 5.51
N ALA A 93 -6.16 -17.39 4.99
CA ALA A 93 -7.07 -17.75 3.91
C ALA A 93 -8.55 -17.54 4.29
N GLU A 94 -8.90 -17.75 5.56
CA GLU A 94 -10.27 -17.54 6.05
C GLU A 94 -10.66 -16.07 6.00
N LEU A 95 -9.77 -15.17 6.46
CA LEU A 95 -10.02 -13.73 6.39
C LEU A 95 -10.32 -13.29 4.95
N PHE A 96 -9.48 -13.66 3.98
CA PHE A 96 -9.68 -13.24 2.59
C PHE A 96 -10.97 -13.81 1.99
N ARG A 97 -11.35 -15.04 2.34
CA ARG A 97 -12.63 -15.61 1.92
C ARG A 97 -13.81 -14.83 2.51
N LEU A 98 -13.76 -14.51 3.81
CA LEU A 98 -14.78 -13.68 4.46
C LEU A 98 -14.84 -12.27 3.88
N MET A 99 -13.69 -11.64 3.64
CA MET A 99 -13.63 -10.33 2.98
C MET A 99 -14.31 -10.35 1.61
N LYS A 100 -14.03 -11.38 0.80
CA LYS A 100 -14.67 -11.54 -0.52
C LYS A 100 -16.18 -11.68 -0.41
N GLN A 101 -16.65 -12.52 0.51
CA GLN A 101 -18.08 -12.72 0.79
C GLN A 101 -18.76 -11.44 1.31
N ALA A 102 -18.02 -10.65 2.09
CA ALA A 102 -18.48 -9.35 2.61
C ALA A 102 -18.42 -8.21 1.58
N GLY A 103 -18.14 -8.50 0.29
CA GLY A 103 -18.13 -7.52 -0.78
C GLY A 103 -16.79 -6.81 -1.00
N CYS A 104 -15.71 -7.22 -0.34
CA CYS A 104 -14.39 -6.68 -0.63
C CYS A 104 -13.98 -6.96 -2.07
N ARG A 105 -13.55 -5.92 -2.77
CA ARG A 105 -13.08 -6.02 -4.16
C ARG A 105 -11.56 -6.06 -4.24
N ARG A 106 -10.88 -5.22 -3.45
CA ARG A 106 -9.43 -5.08 -3.50
C ARG A 106 -8.82 -4.93 -2.12
N VAL A 107 -7.71 -5.64 -1.93
CA VAL A 107 -6.84 -5.52 -0.77
C VAL A 107 -5.47 -4.97 -1.17
N GLY A 108 -4.95 -4.04 -0.37
CA GLY A 108 -3.59 -3.54 -0.51
C GLY A 108 -2.69 -4.12 0.57
N PHE A 109 -1.40 -4.31 0.27
CA PHE A 109 -0.39 -4.75 1.23
C PHE A 109 0.81 -3.82 1.21
N GLY A 110 1.23 -3.34 2.40
CA GLY A 110 2.49 -2.66 2.56
C GLY A 110 3.64 -3.69 2.54
N VAL A 111 4.25 -3.87 1.37
CA VAL A 111 5.39 -4.77 1.15
C VAL A 111 6.69 -4.07 1.49
N GLU A 112 6.83 -2.85 1.04
CA GLU A 112 7.91 -1.88 1.18
C GLU A 112 9.18 -2.33 0.43
N SER A 113 9.83 -3.43 0.85
CA SER A 113 11.05 -3.92 0.23
C SER A 113 10.98 -5.43 -0.08
N GLY A 114 11.69 -5.86 -1.10
CA GLY A 114 11.91 -7.27 -1.46
C GLY A 114 13.11 -7.90 -0.76
N ASN A 115 13.82 -7.15 0.08
CA ASN A 115 14.99 -7.60 0.83
C ASN A 115 14.69 -7.64 2.33
N GLN A 116 14.96 -8.77 2.99
CA GLN A 116 14.62 -8.96 4.40
C GLN A 116 15.44 -8.06 5.33
N ASP A 117 16.72 -7.86 5.05
CA ASP A 117 17.58 -7.02 5.88
C ASP A 117 17.12 -5.56 5.86
N ILE A 118 16.63 -5.10 4.71
CA ILE A 118 16.00 -3.78 4.59
C ILE A 118 14.71 -3.71 5.40
N LEU A 119 13.82 -4.73 5.30
CA LEU A 119 12.59 -4.75 6.11
C LEU A 119 12.89 -4.72 7.62
N ASP A 120 13.94 -5.40 8.04
CA ASP A 120 14.35 -5.45 9.44
C ASP A 120 14.95 -4.10 9.88
N SER A 121 15.80 -3.48 9.05
CA SER A 121 16.43 -2.18 9.32
C SER A 121 15.39 -1.05 9.48
N ILE A 122 14.32 -1.07 8.69
CA ILE A 122 13.23 -0.09 8.79
C ILE A 122 12.17 -0.46 9.85
N LYS A 123 12.44 -1.47 10.66
CA LYS A 123 11.55 -1.95 11.73
C LYS A 123 10.14 -2.35 11.25
N LYS A 124 10.02 -2.84 10.01
CA LYS A 124 8.74 -3.29 9.44
C LYS A 124 8.20 -4.51 10.19
N ARG A 125 9.07 -5.35 10.75
CA ARG A 125 8.71 -6.59 11.47
C ARG A 125 7.75 -7.47 10.68
N GLN A 126 8.04 -7.69 9.40
CA GLN A 126 7.27 -8.51 8.47
C GLN A 126 8.24 -9.37 7.67
N LYS A 127 7.92 -10.64 7.46
CA LYS A 127 8.73 -11.55 6.67
C LYS A 127 8.23 -11.60 5.22
N ILE A 128 9.16 -11.72 4.28
CA ILE A 128 8.83 -11.86 2.85
C ILE A 128 7.98 -13.11 2.60
N GLY A 129 8.19 -14.18 3.39
CA GLY A 129 7.35 -15.39 3.34
C GLY A 129 5.87 -15.11 3.63
N ASP A 130 5.58 -14.27 4.63
CA ASP A 130 4.21 -13.89 4.98
C ASP A 130 3.58 -13.05 3.86
N VAL A 131 4.37 -12.17 3.23
CA VAL A 131 3.93 -11.39 2.06
C VAL A 131 3.51 -12.30 0.92
N ARG A 132 4.35 -13.29 0.57
CA ARG A 132 4.02 -14.28 -0.48
C ARG A 132 2.73 -15.04 -0.17
N ALA A 133 2.59 -15.52 1.06
CA ALA A 133 1.40 -16.24 1.51
C ALA A 133 0.14 -15.37 1.45
N ALA A 134 0.22 -14.10 1.90
CA ALA A 134 -0.90 -13.18 1.87
C ALA A 134 -1.39 -12.90 0.44
N PHE A 135 -0.47 -12.63 -0.50
CA PHE A 135 -0.84 -12.42 -1.90
C PHE A 135 -1.45 -13.68 -2.53
N ALA A 136 -0.88 -14.86 -2.27
CA ALA A 136 -1.41 -16.13 -2.77
C ALA A 136 -2.84 -16.39 -2.25
N ASN A 137 -3.06 -16.23 -0.94
CA ASN A 137 -4.36 -16.43 -0.32
C ASN A 137 -5.41 -15.41 -0.79
N ALA A 138 -5.05 -14.13 -0.92
CA ALA A 138 -5.95 -13.11 -1.42
C ALA A 138 -6.38 -13.38 -2.88
N LYS A 139 -5.45 -13.77 -3.74
CA LYS A 139 -5.74 -14.17 -5.12
C LYS A 139 -6.62 -15.42 -5.19
N ALA A 140 -6.33 -16.43 -4.37
CA ALA A 140 -7.13 -17.66 -4.29
C ALA A 140 -8.58 -17.36 -3.86
N ALA A 141 -8.79 -16.34 -3.01
CA ALA A 141 -10.12 -15.88 -2.62
C ALA A 141 -10.81 -15.02 -3.72
N GLY A 142 -10.15 -14.73 -4.85
CA GLY A 142 -10.70 -13.91 -5.94
C GLY A 142 -10.74 -12.41 -5.64
N LEU A 143 -9.84 -11.94 -4.75
CA LEU A 143 -9.66 -10.52 -4.47
C LEU A 143 -8.64 -9.91 -5.45
N GLN A 144 -8.88 -8.69 -5.89
CA GLN A 144 -7.84 -7.88 -6.52
C GLN A 144 -6.78 -7.54 -5.47
N THR A 145 -5.52 -7.60 -5.87
CA THR A 145 -4.39 -7.33 -4.98
C THR A 145 -3.65 -6.07 -5.39
N MET A 146 -3.19 -5.30 -4.40
CA MET A 146 -2.33 -4.14 -4.59
C MET A 146 -1.10 -4.24 -3.69
N GLY A 147 0.07 -3.99 -4.24
CA GLY A 147 1.33 -3.92 -3.47
C GLY A 147 1.84 -2.49 -3.39
N PHE A 148 2.27 -2.07 -2.20
CA PHE A 148 3.00 -0.82 -1.98
C PHE A 148 4.47 -1.15 -1.77
N PHE A 149 5.35 -0.48 -2.51
CA PHE A 149 6.80 -0.69 -2.52
C PHE A 149 7.49 0.66 -2.38
N ILE A 150 8.57 0.72 -1.62
CA ILE A 150 9.33 1.94 -1.36
C ILE A 150 10.77 1.74 -1.82
N PHE A 151 11.31 2.70 -2.55
CA PHE A 151 12.72 2.82 -2.92
C PHE A 151 13.38 3.96 -2.14
N GLY A 152 14.67 3.85 -1.90
CA GLY A 152 15.42 4.86 -1.15
C GLY A 152 15.30 4.69 0.37
N LEU A 153 15.03 3.47 0.84
CA LEU A 153 15.06 3.16 2.27
C LEU A 153 16.51 3.12 2.78
N PRO A 154 16.77 3.50 4.04
CA PRO A 154 18.12 3.47 4.61
C PRO A 154 18.78 2.08 4.48
N GLY A 155 20.03 2.08 3.99
CA GLY A 155 20.80 0.86 3.77
C GLY A 155 20.54 0.18 2.43
N GLU A 156 19.64 0.69 1.60
CA GLU A 156 19.45 0.14 0.26
C GLU A 156 20.66 0.37 -0.64
N THR A 157 20.87 -0.63 -1.47
CA THR A 157 21.83 -0.64 -2.59
C THR A 157 21.08 -0.92 -3.89
N GLU A 158 21.73 -0.79 -5.03
CA GLU A 158 21.15 -1.18 -6.31
C GLU A 158 20.64 -2.63 -6.29
N ALA A 159 21.39 -3.56 -5.67
CA ALA A 159 21.03 -4.97 -5.58
C ALA A 159 19.75 -5.20 -4.74
N THR A 160 19.61 -4.52 -3.59
CA THR A 160 18.41 -4.66 -2.74
C THR A 160 17.17 -4.01 -3.36
N MET A 161 17.34 -2.94 -4.13
CA MET A 161 16.27 -2.37 -4.94
C MET A 161 15.84 -3.32 -6.08
N ASP A 162 16.79 -4.05 -6.67
CA ASP A 162 16.49 -5.12 -7.65
C ASP A 162 15.73 -6.29 -7.01
N ASP A 163 16.02 -6.63 -5.74
CA ASP A 163 15.23 -7.60 -4.98
C ASP A 163 13.76 -7.16 -4.88
N THR A 164 13.55 -5.86 -4.63
CA THR A 164 12.20 -5.28 -4.53
C THR A 164 11.46 -5.36 -5.88
N ILE A 165 12.13 -5.06 -6.98
CA ILE A 165 11.55 -5.20 -8.32
C ILE A 165 11.24 -6.67 -8.62
N ARG A 166 12.14 -7.60 -8.29
CA ARG A 166 11.92 -9.04 -8.49
C ARG A 166 10.72 -9.54 -7.70
N LEU A 167 10.62 -9.16 -6.42
CA LEU A 167 9.48 -9.55 -5.59
C LEU A 167 8.17 -8.99 -6.14
N ALA A 168 8.14 -7.73 -6.58
CA ALA A 168 6.95 -7.14 -7.19
C ALA A 168 6.49 -7.90 -8.45
N LEU A 169 7.45 -8.35 -9.27
CA LEU A 169 7.18 -9.16 -10.46
C LEU A 169 6.70 -10.59 -10.11
N GLU A 170 7.29 -11.19 -9.08
CA GLU A 170 6.93 -12.51 -8.55
C GLU A 170 5.51 -12.49 -7.96
N LEU A 171 5.23 -11.54 -7.08
CA LEU A 171 3.92 -11.38 -6.46
C LEU A 171 2.83 -11.06 -7.49
N ASP A 172 3.19 -10.44 -8.60
CA ASP A 172 2.29 -10.06 -9.71
C ASP A 172 0.93 -9.50 -9.22
N PRO A 173 0.90 -8.46 -8.34
CA PRO A 173 -0.34 -7.84 -7.90
C PRO A 173 -1.11 -7.26 -9.09
N ASP A 174 -2.43 -7.08 -8.97
CA ASP A 174 -3.22 -6.40 -10.00
C ASP A 174 -2.79 -4.93 -10.17
N LEU A 175 -2.37 -4.30 -9.07
CA LEU A 175 -1.81 -2.96 -9.04
C LEU A 175 -0.54 -2.95 -8.17
N ALA A 176 0.50 -2.28 -8.64
CA ALA A 176 1.69 -1.98 -7.86
C ALA A 176 1.85 -0.46 -7.76
N ASN A 177 2.02 0.03 -6.53
CA ASN A 177 2.37 1.41 -6.28
C ASN A 177 3.81 1.45 -5.78
N PHE A 178 4.67 2.03 -6.59
CA PHE A 178 6.06 2.29 -6.22
C PHE A 178 6.18 3.72 -5.72
N MET A 179 6.89 3.93 -4.65
CA MET A 179 7.12 5.23 -4.00
C MET A 179 8.59 5.39 -3.69
N MET A 180 9.02 6.62 -3.54
CA MET A 180 10.32 6.92 -2.95
C MET A 180 10.14 7.28 -1.48
N ALA A 181 11.11 6.92 -0.65
CA ALA A 181 11.06 7.21 0.77
C ALA A 181 11.09 8.74 1.01
N ASP A 182 10.17 9.21 1.82
CA ASP A 182 10.08 10.61 2.24
C ASP A 182 10.50 10.75 3.71
N PRO A 183 11.51 11.56 4.03
CA PRO A 183 11.91 11.83 5.40
C PRO A 183 10.97 12.87 6.03
N LEU A 184 9.79 12.41 6.45
CA LEU A 184 8.80 13.31 7.04
C LEU A 184 9.24 13.77 8.44
N PRO A 185 9.11 15.07 8.77
CA PRO A 185 9.46 15.60 10.09
C PRO A 185 8.78 14.84 11.22
N GLY A 186 9.55 14.57 12.29
CA GLY A 186 9.10 13.79 13.44
C GLY A 186 9.16 12.28 13.25
N THR A 187 9.68 11.79 12.12
CA THR A 187 9.97 10.38 11.89
C THR A 187 11.43 10.07 12.22
N GLU A 188 11.72 8.83 12.61
CA GLU A 188 13.10 8.37 12.84
C GLU A 188 13.92 8.45 11.55
N LEU A 189 13.29 8.24 10.39
CA LEU A 189 13.94 8.43 9.09
C LEU A 189 14.42 9.86 8.90
N TYR A 190 13.64 10.86 9.27
CA TYR A 190 14.02 12.28 9.18
C TYR A 190 15.25 12.58 10.03
N GLU A 191 15.26 12.12 11.28
CA GLU A 191 16.39 12.29 12.18
C GLU A 191 17.66 11.59 11.65
N LEU A 192 17.49 10.38 11.10
CA LEU A 192 18.59 9.62 10.52
C LEU A 192 19.19 10.35 9.30
N VAL A 193 18.35 10.91 8.43
CA VAL A 193 18.81 11.68 7.26
C VAL A 193 19.51 12.96 7.69
N GLN A 194 19.04 13.66 8.72
CA GLN A 194 19.71 14.85 9.25
C GLN A 194 21.10 14.53 9.83
N GLN A 195 21.28 13.36 10.45
CA GLN A 195 22.54 12.97 11.08
C GLN A 195 23.55 12.36 10.08
N LYS A 196 23.11 11.59 9.10
CA LYS A 196 23.97 10.73 8.29
C LYS A 196 23.76 10.90 6.77
N GLY A 197 22.80 11.69 6.36
CA GLY A 197 22.46 11.90 4.95
C GLY A 197 22.49 13.36 4.54
N ARG A 198 21.97 13.63 3.37
CA ARG A 198 21.77 14.96 2.81
C ARG A 198 20.31 15.13 2.39
N LEU A 199 19.58 16.00 3.07
CA LEU A 199 18.22 16.36 2.68
C LEU A 199 18.27 17.21 1.41
N LEU A 200 17.47 16.85 0.40
CA LEU A 200 17.35 17.57 -0.87
C LEU A 200 16.11 18.46 -0.93
N ALA A 201 15.10 18.15 -0.10
CA ALA A 201 13.91 18.97 0.04
C ALA A 201 14.24 20.33 0.67
N THR A 202 13.74 21.40 0.09
CA THR A 202 13.99 22.78 0.57
C THR A 202 12.91 23.29 1.50
N GLY A 203 11.77 22.60 1.57
CA GLY A 203 10.65 22.95 2.42
C GLY A 203 9.61 21.83 2.53
N TYR A 204 8.61 22.03 3.40
CA TYR A 204 7.53 21.04 3.60
C TYR A 204 6.72 20.73 2.34
N HIS A 205 6.59 21.69 1.43
CA HIS A 205 5.88 21.52 0.16
C HIS A 205 6.61 20.59 -0.82
N ASP A 206 7.90 20.37 -0.60
CA ASP A 206 8.68 19.43 -1.40
C ASP A 206 8.53 17.99 -0.90
N LEU A 207 8.05 17.80 0.32
CA LEU A 207 7.80 16.48 0.91
C LEU A 207 6.43 15.98 0.47
N ALA A 208 6.41 15.17 -0.57
CA ALA A 208 5.18 14.61 -1.13
C ALA A 208 5.31 13.09 -1.30
N ILE A 209 4.44 12.33 -0.64
CA ILE A 209 4.43 10.85 -0.63
C ILE A 209 4.41 10.23 -2.05
N HIS A 210 4.02 11.00 -3.06
CA HIS A 210 3.98 10.59 -4.46
C HIS A 210 4.83 11.51 -5.36
N GLY A 211 5.96 11.99 -4.84
CA GLY A 211 6.89 12.82 -5.60
C GLY A 211 7.61 12.05 -6.72
N GLU A 212 7.99 12.78 -7.78
CA GLU A 212 8.78 12.25 -8.92
C GLU A 212 10.29 12.28 -8.66
N HIS A 213 10.72 12.84 -7.52
CA HIS A 213 12.13 13.04 -7.17
C HIS A 213 12.45 12.50 -5.77
N ALA A 214 13.64 11.94 -5.61
CA ALA A 214 14.16 11.54 -4.31
C ALA A 214 14.39 12.80 -3.43
N ARG A 215 14.10 12.68 -2.15
CA ARG A 215 14.12 13.80 -1.21
C ARG A 215 15.38 13.86 -0.35
N PHE A 216 16.18 12.83 -0.40
CA PHE A 216 17.43 12.75 0.34
C PHE A 216 18.40 11.76 -0.31
N GLU A 217 19.65 11.85 0.10
CA GLU A 217 20.72 10.90 -0.21
C GLU A 217 21.36 10.42 1.10
N MET A 218 21.91 9.20 1.08
CA MET A 218 22.59 8.66 2.26
C MET A 218 23.62 7.61 1.86
N GLY A 219 24.90 7.86 2.18
CA GLY A 219 26.01 7.00 1.76
C GLY A 219 26.07 6.88 0.23
N ASP A 220 26.14 5.66 -0.29
CA ASP A 220 26.19 5.36 -1.73
C ASP A 220 24.81 5.42 -2.41
N MET A 221 23.74 5.61 -1.64
CA MET A 221 22.38 5.75 -2.15
C MET A 221 22.16 7.19 -2.61
N THR A 222 22.39 7.44 -3.89
CA THR A 222 22.20 8.75 -4.53
C THR A 222 20.75 8.92 -5.01
N ALA A 223 20.30 10.17 -5.13
CA ALA A 223 18.98 10.50 -5.67
C ALA A 223 18.78 9.90 -7.08
N GLU A 224 19.79 10.01 -7.93
CA GLU A 224 19.78 9.48 -9.29
C GLU A 224 19.57 7.96 -9.32
N LEU A 225 20.25 7.22 -8.43
CA LEU A 225 20.07 5.76 -8.30
C LEU A 225 18.64 5.42 -7.93
N VAL A 226 18.08 6.10 -6.92
CA VAL A 226 16.72 5.86 -6.42
C VAL A 226 15.69 6.13 -7.50
N GLU A 227 15.79 7.29 -8.18
CA GLU A 227 14.88 7.69 -9.24
C GLU A 227 14.97 6.73 -10.44
N ARG A 228 16.16 6.33 -10.83
CA ARG A 228 16.38 5.34 -11.90
C ARG A 228 15.69 4.01 -11.58
N LYS A 229 15.86 3.49 -10.36
CA LYS A 229 15.23 2.24 -9.93
C LYS A 229 13.72 2.34 -9.80
N PHE A 230 13.21 3.45 -9.30
CA PHE A 230 11.79 3.76 -9.26
C PHE A 230 11.15 3.72 -10.68
N HIS A 231 11.75 4.41 -11.65
CA HIS A 231 11.26 4.38 -13.04
C HIS A 231 11.42 3.00 -13.69
N GLU A 232 12.51 2.28 -13.39
CA GLU A 232 12.73 0.91 -13.84
C GLU A 232 11.63 -0.02 -13.33
N ALA A 233 11.25 0.10 -12.04
CA ALA A 233 10.20 -0.70 -11.43
C ALA A 233 8.86 -0.52 -12.15
N TYR A 234 8.44 0.72 -12.36
CA TYR A 234 7.21 1.02 -13.12
C TYR A 234 7.27 0.45 -14.53
N ARG A 235 8.37 0.66 -15.23
CA ARG A 235 8.55 0.15 -16.59
C ARG A 235 8.48 -1.37 -16.62
N ARG A 236 9.28 -2.05 -15.79
CA ARG A 236 9.33 -3.52 -15.75
C ARG A 236 8.02 -4.14 -15.29
N PHE A 237 7.28 -3.49 -14.42
CA PHE A 237 6.01 -4.01 -13.92
C PHE A 237 4.88 -3.82 -14.93
N TYR A 238 4.68 -2.61 -15.44
CA TYR A 238 3.48 -2.26 -16.23
C TYR A 238 3.61 -2.52 -17.73
N PHE A 239 4.83 -2.57 -18.29
CA PHE A 239 5.03 -2.83 -19.72
C PHE A 239 5.24 -4.30 -20.07
N ARG A 240 4.90 -5.22 -19.17
CA ARG A 240 4.88 -6.65 -19.49
C ARG A 240 3.77 -6.95 -20.52
N PRO A 241 4.03 -7.82 -21.53
CA PRO A 241 3.02 -8.13 -22.56
C PRO A 241 1.67 -8.57 -21.98
N LYS A 242 1.69 -9.39 -20.92
CA LYS A 242 0.48 -9.82 -20.19
C LYS A 242 -0.33 -8.62 -19.67
N ARG A 243 0.32 -7.60 -19.09
CA ARG A 243 -0.34 -6.43 -18.55
C ARG A 243 -0.88 -5.50 -19.63
N ILE A 244 -0.12 -5.33 -20.70
CA ILE A 244 -0.56 -4.55 -21.86
C ILE A 244 -1.83 -5.21 -22.47
N LEU A 245 -1.82 -6.52 -22.68
CA LEU A 245 -2.96 -7.24 -23.21
C LEU A 245 -4.19 -7.14 -22.28
N GLN A 246 -4.01 -7.36 -20.97
CA GLN A 246 -5.10 -7.22 -19.99
C GLN A 246 -5.71 -5.81 -19.99
N ARG A 247 -4.89 -4.77 -20.14
CA ARG A 247 -5.39 -3.41 -20.24
C ARG A 247 -6.04 -3.10 -21.58
N ALA A 248 -5.48 -3.57 -22.67
CA ALA A 248 -6.05 -3.38 -24.02
C ALA A 248 -7.46 -4.02 -24.17
N THR A 249 -7.72 -5.12 -23.45
CA THR A 249 -9.00 -5.82 -23.47
C THR A 249 -10.01 -5.32 -22.42
N SER A 250 -9.59 -4.44 -21.50
CA SER A 250 -10.48 -3.91 -20.45
C SER A 250 -11.33 -2.74 -20.95
N PRO A 251 -12.68 -2.78 -20.82
CA PRO A 251 -13.55 -1.66 -21.17
C PRO A 251 -13.23 -0.35 -20.41
N ASP A 252 -12.77 -0.47 -19.16
CA ASP A 252 -12.38 0.69 -18.35
C ASP A 252 -11.15 1.42 -18.91
N THR A 253 -10.26 0.71 -19.59
CA THR A 253 -9.09 1.32 -20.23
C THR A 253 -9.50 2.29 -21.33
N TRP A 254 -10.45 1.91 -22.17
CA TRP A 254 -10.92 2.75 -23.27
C TRP A 254 -11.63 4.01 -22.77
N ARG A 255 -12.42 3.89 -21.70
CA ARG A 255 -13.06 5.05 -21.05
C ARG A 255 -12.06 6.03 -20.44
N ARG A 256 -10.92 5.57 -19.95
CA ARG A 256 -9.89 6.37 -19.28
C ARG A 256 -8.66 6.64 -20.14
N LEU A 257 -8.70 6.31 -21.43
CA LEU A 257 -7.57 6.46 -22.34
C LEU A 257 -6.95 7.88 -22.34
N PRO A 258 -7.74 8.98 -22.33
CA PRO A 258 -7.17 10.33 -22.28
C PRO A 258 -6.34 10.59 -20.99
N THR A 259 -6.83 10.10 -19.85
CA THR A 259 -6.12 10.20 -18.56
C THR A 259 -4.84 9.38 -18.56
N TYR A 260 -4.87 8.16 -19.11
CA TYR A 260 -3.68 7.33 -19.21
C TYR A 260 -2.64 7.90 -20.17
N ALA A 261 -3.07 8.44 -21.30
CA ALA A 261 -2.18 9.11 -22.27
C ALA A 261 -1.51 10.36 -21.66
N SER A 262 -2.25 11.17 -20.92
CA SER A 262 -1.71 12.33 -20.20
C SER A 262 -0.69 11.93 -19.13
N ASN A 263 -0.99 10.90 -18.34
CA ASN A 263 -0.07 10.39 -17.32
C ASN A 263 1.16 9.74 -17.94
N PHE A 264 0.99 9.02 -19.05
CA PHE A 264 2.12 8.47 -19.81
C PHE A 264 3.06 9.56 -20.33
N ALA A 265 2.48 10.60 -20.94
CA ALA A 265 3.26 11.74 -21.44
C ALA A 265 4.03 12.43 -20.29
N ARG A 266 3.40 12.60 -19.14
CA ARG A 266 4.02 13.18 -17.94
C ARG A 266 5.19 12.34 -17.42
N PHE A 267 5.02 11.02 -17.37
CA PHE A 267 5.96 10.08 -16.72
C PHE A 267 7.14 9.69 -17.63
N PHE A 268 6.94 9.64 -18.94
CA PHE A 268 7.92 9.08 -19.87
C PHE A 268 8.47 10.08 -20.91
N LEU A 269 7.79 11.22 -21.14
CA LEU A 269 8.20 12.19 -22.14
C LEU A 269 8.79 13.49 -21.55
N LYS A 270 8.63 13.74 -20.26
CA LYS A 270 9.40 14.76 -19.55
C LYS A 270 10.77 14.18 -19.19
N ARG A 271 11.74 14.44 -20.03
CA ARG A 271 13.17 14.40 -19.72
C ARG A 271 13.59 15.69 -19.07
#